data_52b3560d681f475da3a830bbcf99c6f3
#
_entry.id   52b3560d681f475da3a830bbcf99c6f3
#
_cell.length_a   1.000
_cell.length_b   1.000
_cell.length_c   1.000
_cell.angle_alpha   90.00
_cell.angle_beta   90.00
_cell.angle_gamma   90.00
#
_symmetry.space_group_name_H-M   'P 1'
#
loop_
_entity.id
_entity.type
_entity.pdbx_description
1 polymer ?
#
loop_
_entity_poly.entity_id
_entity_poly.type
_entity_poly.pdbx_seq_one_letter_code
_entity_poly.pdbx_strand_id
1 'polypeptide(L)'
;MVSFSTSDFKPGLKIIIDNAPCSIIEDEFVKPGKGQAFSKIKFRNLLTGRVGEKTCKVGESLKSANVSESNMQYLYNDGNEWFFMNTSTFDQVALSKEIVKTTSDWLTEEDIYKLTFWNGNPIMIQAPNFVDLEVIE
;
A
#
# COMPACT_ATOMS: atom_id res chain seq x y z
N MET A 1 -7.19 8.04 16.84
CA MET A 1 -6.32 7.17 16.06
C MET A 1 -6.52 5.73 16.50
N VAL A 2 -6.62 4.82 15.56
CA VAL A 2 -6.94 3.44 15.85
C VAL A 2 -5.65 2.63 15.94
N SER A 3 -5.63 1.68 16.89
CA SER A 3 -4.51 0.77 17.04
C SER A 3 -5.02 -0.66 16.93
N PHE A 4 -4.16 -1.56 16.47
CA PHE A 4 -4.49 -2.96 16.34
C PHE A 4 -3.61 -3.78 17.28
N SER A 5 -4.23 -4.72 17.99
CA SER A 5 -3.48 -5.65 18.82
C SER A 5 -3.10 -6.87 18.01
N THR A 6 -2.30 -7.75 18.61
CA THR A 6 -1.85 -8.95 17.88
C THR A 6 -3.02 -9.82 17.45
N SER A 7 -4.13 -9.79 18.17
CA SER A 7 -5.29 -10.60 17.81
C SER A 7 -6.00 -10.05 16.56
N ASP A 8 -5.72 -8.81 16.18
CA ASP A 8 -6.34 -8.19 15.02
C ASP A 8 -5.52 -8.35 13.75
N PHE A 9 -4.31 -8.85 13.86
CA PHE A 9 -3.41 -8.93 12.72
C PHE A 9 -3.90 -9.93 11.70
N LYS A 10 -3.90 -9.54 10.44
CA LYS A 10 -4.27 -10.42 9.33
C LYS A 10 -3.68 -9.85 8.06
N PRO A 11 -3.53 -10.69 7.03
CA PRO A 11 -3.04 -10.18 5.74
C PRO A 11 -3.93 -9.07 5.21
N GLY A 12 -3.29 -8.03 4.68
CA GLY A 12 -4.01 -6.89 4.15
C GLY A 12 -4.20 -5.75 5.12
N LEU A 13 -3.95 -5.98 6.41
CA LEU A 13 -4.11 -4.92 7.40
C LEU A 13 -3.03 -3.86 7.21
N LYS A 14 -3.42 -2.60 7.28
CA LYS A 14 -2.49 -1.47 7.12
C LYS A 14 -2.11 -0.91 8.47
N ILE A 15 -0.82 -0.90 8.76
CA ILE A 15 -0.30 -0.48 10.07
C ILE A 15 0.92 0.40 9.87
N ILE A 16 1.33 1.07 10.97
CA ILE A 16 2.54 1.90 10.97
C ILE A 16 3.66 1.11 11.63
N ILE A 17 4.77 0.95 10.91
CA ILE A 17 5.98 0.34 11.43
C ILE A 17 7.13 1.29 11.08
N ASP A 18 7.90 1.70 12.10
CA ASP A 18 9.03 2.61 11.90
C ASP A 18 8.62 3.88 11.18
N ASN A 19 7.47 4.42 11.58
CA ASN A 19 6.92 5.67 11.04
C ASN A 19 6.58 5.59 9.55
N ALA A 20 6.31 4.39 9.04
CA ALA A 20 5.95 4.21 7.64
C ALA A 20 4.71 3.32 7.53
N PRO A 21 3.86 3.56 6.53
CA PRO A 21 2.70 2.71 6.32
C PRO A 21 3.15 1.38 5.75
N CYS A 22 2.64 0.30 6.34
CA CYS A 22 2.98 -1.05 5.92
C CYS A 22 1.73 -1.89 5.79
N SER A 23 1.78 -2.89 4.91
CA SER A 23 0.69 -3.83 4.74
C SER A 23 1.16 -5.20 5.22
N ILE A 24 0.37 -5.82 6.09
CA ILE A 24 0.70 -7.16 6.56
C ILE A 24 0.50 -8.14 5.41
N ILE A 25 1.51 -8.95 5.14
CA ILE A 25 1.45 -9.96 4.10
C ILE A 25 1.09 -11.31 4.72
N GLU A 26 1.71 -11.63 5.85
CA GLU A 26 1.48 -12.88 6.55
C GLU A 26 1.50 -12.64 8.05
N ASP A 27 0.74 -13.44 8.77
CA ASP A 27 0.69 -13.38 10.22
C ASP A 27 0.76 -14.81 10.74
N GLU A 28 1.78 -15.09 11.53
CA GLU A 28 1.95 -16.41 12.14
C GLU A 28 1.90 -16.24 13.65
N PHE A 29 0.91 -16.86 14.28
CA PHE A 29 0.80 -16.83 15.73
C PHE A 29 1.55 -18.01 16.30
N VAL A 30 2.52 -17.75 17.18
CA VAL A 30 3.34 -18.76 17.78
C VAL A 30 3.11 -18.80 19.27
N LYS A 31 2.81 -19.99 19.79
CA LYS A 31 2.61 -20.18 21.21
C LYS A 31 3.57 -21.25 21.70
N PRO A 32 4.78 -20.84 22.17
CA PRO A 32 5.77 -21.81 22.61
C PRO A 32 5.31 -22.52 23.88
N GLY A 33 5.87 -23.68 24.14
CA GLY A 33 5.58 -24.41 25.36
C GLY A 33 5.97 -23.64 26.59
N LYS A 34 7.00 -22.83 26.50
CA LYS A 34 7.44 -21.95 27.59
C LYS A 34 7.54 -20.54 27.04
N GLY A 35 7.24 -19.56 27.89
CA GLY A 35 7.32 -18.17 27.50
C GLY A 35 6.01 -17.66 26.94
N GLN A 36 6.01 -16.41 26.53
CA GLN A 36 4.82 -15.76 26.05
C GLN A 36 4.57 -16.06 24.58
N ALA A 37 3.29 -16.12 24.23
CA ALA A 37 2.92 -16.22 22.83
C ALA A 37 3.28 -14.93 22.10
N PHE A 38 3.48 -15.04 20.79
CA PHE A 38 3.79 -13.87 19.99
C PHE A 38 3.29 -14.09 18.57
N SER A 39 3.14 -12.97 17.85
CA SER A 39 2.78 -12.99 16.43
C SER A 39 4.01 -12.57 15.63
N LYS A 40 4.32 -13.37 14.62
CA LYS A 40 5.40 -13.06 13.69
C LYS A 40 4.76 -12.62 12.41
N ILE A 41 4.93 -11.35 12.07
CA ILE A 41 4.29 -10.82 10.87
C ILE A 41 5.33 -10.51 9.80
N LYS A 42 4.93 -10.77 8.57
CA LYS A 42 5.68 -10.34 7.40
C LYS A 42 4.92 -9.19 6.80
N PHE A 43 5.59 -8.10 6.51
CA PHE A 43 4.94 -6.91 6.03
C PHE A 43 5.69 -6.29 4.87
N ARG A 44 4.97 -5.49 4.09
CA ARG A 44 5.57 -4.72 3.00
C ARG A 44 5.49 -3.25 3.33
N ASN A 45 6.62 -2.57 3.27
CA ASN A 45 6.66 -1.12 3.44
C ASN A 45 6.11 -0.49 2.17
N LEU A 46 5.03 0.30 2.31
CA LEU A 46 4.37 0.86 1.15
C LEU A 46 5.12 2.02 0.52
N LEU A 47 6.07 2.60 1.25
CA LEU A 47 6.88 3.69 0.70
C LEU A 47 8.05 3.18 -0.14
N THR A 48 8.65 2.08 0.29
CA THR A 48 9.84 1.54 -0.37
C THR A 48 9.60 0.26 -1.13
N GLY A 49 8.50 -0.43 -0.83
CA GLY A 49 8.21 -1.72 -1.44
C GLY A 49 8.96 -2.88 -0.82
N ARG A 50 9.79 -2.63 0.17
CA ARG A 50 10.57 -3.68 0.80
C ARG A 50 9.73 -4.52 1.74
N VAL A 51 10.09 -5.79 1.84
CA VAL A 51 9.42 -6.72 2.72
C VAL A 51 10.30 -6.94 3.95
N GLY A 52 9.67 -6.91 5.13
CA GLY A 52 10.36 -7.13 6.38
C GLY A 52 9.55 -8.05 7.28
N GLU A 53 10.11 -8.37 8.42
CA GLU A 53 9.44 -9.18 9.42
C GLU A 53 9.54 -8.50 10.77
N LYS A 54 8.51 -8.71 11.59
CA LYS A 54 8.48 -8.16 12.93
C LYS A 54 7.78 -9.14 13.85
N THR A 55 8.32 -9.27 15.05
CA THR A 55 7.74 -10.11 16.08
C THR A 55 7.06 -9.22 17.10
N CYS A 56 5.78 -9.47 17.36
CA CYS A 56 5.02 -8.71 18.34
C CYS A 56 4.53 -9.64 19.43
N LYS A 57 4.80 -9.27 20.68
CA LYS A 57 4.33 -10.05 21.82
C LYS A 57 2.85 -9.83 22.01
N VAL A 58 2.20 -10.81 22.61
CA VAL A 58 0.79 -10.66 22.97
C VAL A 58 0.65 -9.45 23.89
N GLY A 59 -0.30 -8.58 23.56
CA GLY A 59 -0.49 -7.35 24.32
C GLY A 59 0.12 -6.13 23.67
N GLU A 60 1.03 -6.33 22.73
CA GLU A 60 1.56 -5.22 21.96
C GLU A 60 0.53 -4.76 20.94
N SER A 61 0.62 -3.52 20.53
CA SER A 61 -0.26 -2.99 19.51
C SER A 61 0.55 -2.14 18.54
N LEU A 62 0.01 -2.01 17.33
CA LEU A 62 0.58 -1.16 16.30
C LEU A 62 -0.49 -0.18 15.85
N LYS A 63 -0.10 1.04 15.55
CA LYS A 63 -1.05 2.04 15.10
C LYS A 63 -1.53 1.71 13.70
N SER A 64 -2.79 2.01 13.43
CA SER A 64 -3.32 1.83 12.10
C SER A 64 -2.73 2.89 11.17
N ALA A 65 -2.54 2.51 9.92
CA ALA A 65 -2.13 3.46 8.89
C ALA A 65 -3.37 3.90 8.13
N ASN A 66 -3.53 5.22 7.97
CA ASN A 66 -4.66 5.76 7.22
C ASN A 66 -4.32 5.67 5.73
N VAL A 67 -4.46 4.47 5.19
CA VAL A 67 -4.14 4.18 3.79
C VAL A 67 -5.42 3.91 3.05
N SER A 68 -5.58 4.55 1.91
CA SER A 68 -6.72 4.33 1.04
C SER A 68 -6.22 4.09 -0.38
N GLU A 69 -7.08 3.48 -1.18
CA GLU A 69 -6.77 3.20 -2.58
C GLU A 69 -7.90 3.71 -3.44
N SER A 70 -7.54 4.24 -4.61
CA SER A 70 -8.52 4.71 -5.58
C SER A 70 -8.04 4.36 -6.97
N ASN A 71 -9.01 4.04 -7.83
CA ASN A 71 -8.72 3.84 -9.24
C ASN A 71 -8.86 5.19 -9.93
N MET A 72 -7.81 5.62 -10.62
CA MET A 72 -7.81 6.92 -11.25
C MET A 72 -7.31 6.82 -12.69
N GLN A 73 -7.85 7.67 -13.52
CA GLN A 73 -7.48 7.71 -14.93
C GLN A 73 -6.29 8.61 -15.14
N TYR A 74 -5.30 8.10 -15.86
CA TYR A 74 -4.13 8.89 -16.19
C TYR A 74 -4.48 9.89 -17.29
N LEU A 75 -4.21 11.17 -17.06
CA LEU A 75 -4.54 12.20 -18.01
C LEU A 75 -3.36 12.58 -18.88
N TYR A 76 -2.30 13.06 -18.27
CA TYR A 76 -1.13 13.52 -19.01
C TYR A 76 0.00 13.82 -18.02
N ASN A 77 1.17 14.15 -18.55
CA ASN A 77 2.27 14.62 -17.72
C ASN A 77 2.88 15.86 -18.35
N ASP A 78 3.56 16.65 -17.53
CA ASP A 78 4.23 17.87 -17.99
C ASP A 78 5.75 17.72 -17.90
N GLY A 79 6.25 16.50 -17.70
CA GLY A 79 7.66 16.24 -17.52
C GLY A 79 8.11 16.24 -16.07
N ASN A 80 7.38 16.87 -15.20
CA ASN A 80 7.70 16.92 -13.77
C ASN A 80 6.66 16.23 -12.93
N GLU A 81 5.41 16.27 -13.35
CA GLU A 81 4.31 15.68 -12.62
C GLU A 81 3.40 14.91 -13.56
N TRP A 82 2.77 13.90 -13.02
CA TRP A 82 1.83 13.05 -13.74
C TRP A 82 0.45 13.24 -13.14
N PHE A 83 -0.53 13.56 -13.96
CA PHE A 83 -1.87 13.97 -13.50
C PHE A 83 -2.86 12.85 -13.70
N PHE A 84 -3.63 12.58 -12.64
CA PHE A 84 -4.65 11.53 -12.63
C PHE A 84 -5.97 12.12 -12.15
N MET A 85 -7.06 11.52 -12.57
CA MET A 85 -8.39 11.98 -12.20
C MET A 85 -9.25 10.81 -11.74
N ASN A 86 -9.97 11.04 -10.63
CA ASN A 86 -10.96 10.09 -10.16
C ASN A 86 -12.17 10.20 -11.08
N THR A 87 -12.53 9.10 -11.77
CA THR A 87 -13.59 9.15 -12.76
C THR A 87 -14.98 9.28 -12.14
N SER A 88 -15.10 9.06 -10.84
CA SER A 88 -16.39 9.21 -10.15
C SER A 88 -16.58 10.61 -9.58
N THR A 89 -15.54 11.18 -8.99
CA THR A 89 -15.63 12.48 -8.33
C THR A 89 -15.03 13.60 -9.16
N PHE A 90 -14.22 13.25 -10.17
CA PHE A 90 -13.51 14.19 -11.03
C PHE A 90 -12.42 14.98 -10.29
N ASP A 91 -12.06 14.52 -9.09
CA ASP A 91 -10.93 15.10 -8.38
C ASP A 91 -9.65 14.74 -9.08
N GLN A 92 -8.72 15.67 -9.15
CA GLN A 92 -7.43 15.45 -9.80
C GLN A 92 -6.31 15.45 -8.78
N VAL A 93 -5.31 14.61 -9.04
CA VAL A 93 -4.10 14.60 -8.22
C VAL A 93 -2.90 14.61 -9.14
N ALA A 94 -1.79 15.16 -8.63
CA ALA A 94 -0.53 15.18 -9.35
C ALA A 94 0.46 14.31 -8.59
N LEU A 95 1.11 13.39 -9.30
CA LEU A 95 2.12 12.52 -8.71
C LEU A 95 3.49 13.01 -9.11
N SER A 96 4.41 13.01 -8.15
CA SER A 96 5.78 13.42 -8.42
C SER A 96 6.50 12.36 -9.24
N LYS A 97 7.61 12.76 -9.83
CA LYS A 97 8.42 11.85 -10.62
C LYS A 97 8.87 10.65 -9.80
N GLU A 98 9.18 10.87 -8.53
CA GLU A 98 9.65 9.78 -7.69
C GLU A 98 8.62 8.68 -7.49
N ILE A 99 7.35 9.05 -7.44
CA ILE A 99 6.29 8.08 -7.24
C ILE A 99 6.05 7.24 -8.49
N VAL A 100 6.14 7.86 -9.67
CA VAL A 100 5.82 7.18 -10.92
C VAL A 100 7.03 6.60 -11.64
N LYS A 101 8.23 6.80 -11.12
CA LYS A 101 9.43 6.45 -11.88
C LYS A 101 9.51 4.99 -12.30
N THR A 102 8.93 4.09 -11.53
CA THR A 102 8.95 2.68 -11.88
C THR A 102 7.87 2.30 -12.88
N THR A 103 6.88 3.17 -13.07
CA THR A 103 5.75 2.88 -13.94
C THR A 103 5.64 3.84 -15.10
N SER A 104 6.40 4.94 -15.08
CA SER A 104 6.22 6.01 -16.08
C SER A 104 6.42 5.53 -17.51
N ASP A 105 7.27 4.51 -17.73
CA ASP A 105 7.57 4.06 -19.07
C ASP A 105 6.38 3.36 -19.73
N TRP A 106 5.43 2.86 -18.95
CA TRP A 106 4.29 2.16 -19.51
C TRP A 106 2.94 2.75 -19.10
N LEU A 107 2.95 3.99 -18.65
CA LEU A 107 1.70 4.69 -18.43
C LEU A 107 1.06 5.07 -19.76
N THR A 108 -0.21 4.77 -19.88
CA THR A 108 -0.98 5.08 -21.09
C THR A 108 -2.09 6.04 -20.73
N GLU A 109 -2.21 7.14 -21.47
CA GLU A 109 -3.27 8.10 -21.21
C GLU A 109 -4.63 7.45 -21.33
N GLU A 110 -5.53 7.85 -20.46
CA GLU A 110 -6.90 7.36 -20.38
C GLU A 110 -7.05 5.97 -19.78
N ASP A 111 -5.95 5.28 -19.48
CA ASP A 111 -6.03 4.03 -18.74
C ASP A 111 -6.20 4.30 -17.26
N ILE A 112 -6.74 3.31 -16.55
CA ILE A 112 -7.03 3.41 -15.13
C ILE A 112 -5.93 2.72 -14.35
N TYR A 113 -5.45 3.39 -13.31
CA TYR A 113 -4.41 2.85 -12.43
C TYR A 113 -4.86 2.95 -10.98
N LYS A 114 -4.35 2.06 -10.14
CA LYS A 114 -4.66 2.08 -8.72
C LYS A 114 -3.64 2.96 -8.01
N LEU A 115 -4.10 4.01 -7.36
CA LEU A 115 -3.25 4.89 -6.57
C LEU A 115 -3.47 4.62 -5.10
N THR A 116 -2.38 4.56 -4.35
CA THR A 116 -2.42 4.36 -2.91
C THR A 116 -2.09 5.68 -2.22
N PHE A 117 -2.92 6.06 -1.26
CA PHE A 117 -2.77 7.30 -0.53
C PHE A 117 -2.54 7.02 0.95
N TRP A 118 -1.65 7.76 1.56
CA TRP A 118 -1.40 7.71 3.00
C TRP A 118 -1.65 9.09 3.55
N ASN A 119 -2.64 9.18 4.47
CA ASN A 119 -3.07 10.46 5.03
C ASN A 119 -3.44 11.46 3.94
N GLY A 120 -4.03 10.96 2.86
CA GLY A 120 -4.46 11.80 1.77
C GLY A 120 -3.40 12.13 0.74
N ASN A 121 -2.16 11.69 0.95
CA ASN A 121 -1.07 11.97 0.01
C ASN A 121 -0.76 10.74 -0.83
N PRO A 122 -0.62 10.89 -2.14
CA PRO A 122 -0.30 9.72 -2.98
C PRO A 122 1.12 9.24 -2.70
N ILE A 123 1.27 7.91 -2.53
CA ILE A 123 2.56 7.32 -2.24
C ILE A 123 2.93 6.21 -3.21
N MET A 124 1.98 5.67 -3.95
CA MET A 124 2.26 4.52 -4.80
C MET A 124 1.25 4.45 -5.94
N ILE A 125 1.70 3.95 -7.09
CA ILE A 125 0.83 3.70 -8.23
C ILE A 125 1.06 2.26 -8.68
N GLN A 126 -0.02 1.58 -9.05
CA GLN A 126 0.05 0.19 -9.52
C GLN A 126 -0.75 0.03 -10.79
N ALA A 127 -0.29 -0.85 -11.65
CA ALA A 127 -1.04 -1.20 -12.84
C ALA A 127 -2.28 -1.97 -12.46
N PRO A 128 -3.36 -1.83 -13.21
CA PRO A 128 -4.56 -2.62 -12.96
C PRO A 128 -4.26 -4.10 -13.18
N ASN A 129 -4.85 -4.94 -12.34
CA ASN A 129 -4.61 -6.37 -12.46
C ASN A 129 -5.09 -6.93 -13.78
N PHE A 130 -6.13 -6.35 -14.34
CA PHE A 130 -6.68 -6.90 -15.59
C PHE A 130 -5.77 -6.66 -16.80
N VAL A 131 -4.74 -5.84 -16.64
CA VAL A 131 -3.79 -5.65 -17.72
C VAL A 131 -3.15 -6.97 -18.12
N ASP A 132 -2.95 -7.84 -17.15
CA ASP A 132 -2.34 -9.13 -17.43
C ASP A 132 -3.18 -9.99 -18.35
N LEU A 133 -4.48 -9.79 -18.34
CA LEU A 133 -5.37 -10.59 -19.15
C LEU A 133 -5.24 -10.29 -20.62
N GLU A 134 -4.81 -9.11 -20.94
CA GLU A 134 -4.70 -8.71 -22.33
C GLU A 134 -3.60 -9.43 -23.05
N VAL A 135 -2.64 -9.90 -22.30
CA VAL A 135 -1.54 -10.61 -22.87
C VAL A 135 -1.97 -11.94 -23.49
N ILE A 136 -3.10 -12.39 -23.05
CA ILE A 136 -3.56 -13.72 -23.44
C ILE A 136 -4.05 -13.80 -24.87
N GLU A 137 -4.61 -12.74 -25.38
CA GLU A 137 -5.19 -12.85 -26.66
C GLU A 137 -4.27 -13.08 -27.82
#